data_8b20c3a87d97096bb40f657b65b5cf02
#
_entry.id   8b20c3a87d97096bb40f657b65b5cf02
#
_cell.length_a   1.000
_cell.length_b   1.000
_cell.length_c   1.000
_cell.angle_alpha   90.00
_cell.angle_beta   90.00
_cell.angle_gamma   90.00
#
_symmetry.space_group_name_H-M   'P 1'
#
loop_
_entity.id
_entity.type
_entity.pdbx_description
1 polymer ?
#
loop_
_entity_poly.entity_id
_entity_poly.type
_entity_poly.pdbx_seq_one_letter_code
_entity_poly.pdbx_strand_id
1 'polypeptide(L)'
;MFFKSPQFNFILFSFLYTFFFTRAQNDPEKFAESITEQELKELLYVFASDYFDGRETGTKGQKIAVDFLRSFYQTHKIAPVKGTQNYFQPFELTLKKELVSTENVLAIISGSEKPEEYIILSSHLDHIGNHNGKINNGADDDGSGNVALLEIAEAFQLASEAGQRPKRSIVFLHVSGEEKGLLGSEYYVEHPLLPLDNAVANLNVDMVGRLDPKRKDKDPKYIYLIGSDRLSQDLHLVSEAINKKYTQLKIDYKYNEKNDPNRFYFRSDHYNFAKKNIPIIFYFNGTHADYHKPTDTADKINYDILAMRTKLIFYTAWELANRKERVRLNRLN
;
A
#
# COMPACT_ATOMS: atom_id res chain seq x y z
N MET A 1 68.31 38.54 -50.02
CA MET A 1 67.39 39.12 -49.07
C MET A 1 66.26 38.06 -48.90
N PHE A 2 66.36 37.25 -47.88
CA PHE A 2 65.41 36.10 -47.72
C PHE A 2 64.41 36.44 -46.57
N PHE A 3 63.13 36.55 -46.90
CA PHE A 3 62.06 36.74 -45.93
C PHE A 3 61.67 35.38 -45.34
N LYS A 4 61.80 35.21 -44.05
CA LYS A 4 61.25 34.06 -43.25
C LYS A 4 59.83 34.39 -42.90
N SER A 5 58.86 33.55 -43.26
CA SER A 5 57.51 33.58 -42.81
C SER A 5 57.36 32.98 -41.40
N PRO A 6 56.53 33.54 -40.51
CA PRO A 6 56.28 32.95 -39.19
C PRO A 6 55.26 31.80 -39.31
N GLN A 7 55.63 30.64 -38.74
CA GLN A 7 54.70 29.51 -38.53
C GLN A 7 53.84 29.79 -37.32
N PHE A 8 52.54 29.91 -37.53
CA PHE A 8 51.54 29.96 -36.47
C PHE A 8 51.18 28.55 -36.06
N ASN A 9 51.59 28.14 -34.84
CA ASN A 9 51.15 26.90 -34.23
C ASN A 9 49.75 27.10 -33.61
N PHE A 10 48.72 26.48 -34.20
CA PHE A 10 47.38 26.39 -33.63
C PHE A 10 47.40 25.26 -32.60
N ILE A 11 47.36 25.60 -31.30
CA ILE A 11 47.13 24.65 -30.22
C ILE A 11 45.60 24.47 -30.09
N LEU A 12 45.10 23.34 -30.56
CA LEU A 12 43.70 22.93 -30.43
C LEU A 12 43.48 22.44 -28.99
N PHE A 13 42.90 23.28 -28.13
CA PHE A 13 42.43 22.85 -26.80
C PHE A 13 41.14 22.05 -26.96
N SER A 14 41.25 20.73 -26.92
CA SER A 14 40.09 19.82 -26.85
C SER A 14 39.55 19.84 -25.43
N PHE A 15 38.44 20.56 -25.19
CA PHE A 15 37.69 20.49 -23.94
C PHE A 15 36.95 19.16 -23.92
N LEU A 16 37.47 18.14 -23.22
CA LEU A 16 36.74 16.94 -22.85
C LEU A 16 35.68 17.33 -21.81
N TYR A 17 34.43 17.52 -22.23
CA TYR A 17 33.31 17.55 -21.33
C TYR A 17 33.06 16.11 -20.82
N THR A 18 33.62 15.75 -19.66
CA THR A 18 33.22 14.59 -18.93
C THR A 18 31.83 14.86 -18.31
N PHE A 19 30.78 14.34 -18.96
CA PHE A 19 29.48 14.23 -18.36
C PHE A 19 29.58 13.24 -17.18
N PHE A 20 29.73 13.74 -15.97
CA PHE A 20 29.44 12.98 -14.77
C PHE A 20 27.93 12.75 -14.74
N PHE A 21 27.47 11.59 -15.25
CA PHE A 21 26.18 11.05 -14.86
C PHE A 21 26.30 10.70 -13.37
N THR A 22 25.99 11.62 -12.49
CA THR A 22 25.65 11.29 -11.12
C THR A 22 24.40 10.42 -11.24
N ARG A 23 24.58 9.11 -11.09
CA ARG A 23 23.43 8.22 -10.81
C ARG A 23 22.74 8.86 -9.62
N ALA A 24 21.52 9.36 -9.82
CA ALA A 24 20.70 9.84 -8.72
C ALA A 24 20.67 8.69 -7.72
N GLN A 25 21.19 8.94 -6.53
CA GLN A 25 21.23 7.94 -5.48
C GLN A 25 19.79 7.58 -5.18
N ASN A 26 19.46 6.28 -5.29
CA ASN A 26 18.11 5.77 -5.04
C ASN A 26 17.86 5.90 -3.53
N ASP A 27 17.36 7.06 -3.10
CA ASP A 27 17.21 7.44 -1.70
C ASP A 27 15.73 7.47 -1.29
N PRO A 28 15.21 6.30 -0.83
CA PRO A 28 13.82 6.22 -0.39
C PRO A 28 13.55 7.02 0.89
N GLU A 29 14.56 7.32 1.71
CA GLU A 29 14.38 8.05 2.96
C GLU A 29 13.81 9.44 2.71
N LYS A 30 14.33 10.11 1.68
CA LYS A 30 13.86 11.44 1.27
C LYS A 30 12.35 11.46 0.95
N PHE A 31 11.84 10.42 0.32
CA PHE A 31 10.42 10.35 -0.06
C PHE A 31 9.54 9.84 1.07
N ALA A 32 10.09 8.99 1.95
CA ALA A 32 9.40 8.57 3.16
C ALA A 32 9.17 9.72 4.15
N GLU A 33 9.90 10.84 4.04
CA GLU A 33 9.69 12.04 4.85
C GLU A 33 8.32 12.69 4.59
N SER A 34 7.72 12.53 3.40
CA SER A 34 6.37 13.01 3.10
C SER A 34 5.29 12.26 3.90
N ILE A 35 5.56 11.01 4.34
CA ILE A 35 4.64 10.24 5.17
C ILE A 35 4.69 10.80 6.59
N THR A 36 3.74 11.66 6.94
CA THR A 36 3.74 12.36 8.23
C THR A 36 2.55 11.97 9.13
N GLU A 37 2.74 12.12 10.43
CA GLU A 37 1.65 11.94 11.40
C GLU A 37 0.51 12.92 11.15
N GLN A 38 0.84 14.14 10.75
CA GLN A 38 -0.13 15.22 10.53
C GLN A 38 -1.03 14.92 9.33
N GLU A 39 -0.46 14.53 8.19
CA GLU A 39 -1.22 14.24 6.97
C GLU A 39 -2.07 12.97 7.14
N LEU A 40 -1.50 11.90 7.70
CA LEU A 40 -2.28 10.72 8.08
C LEU A 40 -3.46 11.06 8.98
N LYS A 41 -3.27 11.96 9.94
CA LYS A 41 -4.33 12.42 10.83
C LYS A 41 -5.40 13.22 10.08
N GLU A 42 -5.00 14.18 9.25
CA GLU A 42 -5.93 15.00 8.47
C GLU A 42 -6.78 14.16 7.54
N LEU A 43 -6.17 13.21 6.81
CA LEU A 43 -6.88 12.28 5.94
C LEU A 43 -7.84 11.39 6.72
N LEU A 44 -7.41 10.84 7.84
CA LEU A 44 -8.22 9.89 8.60
C LEU A 44 -9.38 10.56 9.32
N TYR A 45 -9.21 11.76 9.84
CA TYR A 45 -10.33 12.53 10.43
C TYR A 45 -11.42 12.84 9.41
N VAL A 46 -11.08 12.95 8.14
CA VAL A 46 -12.07 13.06 7.05
C VAL A 46 -12.65 11.69 6.73
N PHE A 47 -11.82 10.69 6.41
CA PHE A 47 -12.25 9.39 5.89
C PHE A 47 -13.05 8.55 6.91
N ALA A 48 -12.76 8.71 8.21
CA ALA A 48 -13.48 8.07 9.31
C ALA A 48 -14.46 9.02 10.03
N SER A 49 -14.96 10.06 9.34
CA SER A 49 -15.97 10.94 9.89
C SER A 49 -17.40 10.41 9.68
N ASP A 50 -18.34 10.92 10.44
CA ASP A 50 -19.77 10.59 10.32
C ASP A 50 -20.36 10.91 8.93
N TYR A 51 -19.70 11.79 8.16
CA TYR A 51 -20.09 12.12 6.78
C TYR A 51 -20.08 10.90 5.85
N PHE A 52 -19.23 9.92 6.13
CA PHE A 52 -19.10 8.67 5.38
C PHE A 52 -20.06 7.57 5.87
N ASP A 53 -20.88 7.86 6.89
CA ASP A 53 -21.92 6.96 7.42
C ASP A 53 -21.45 5.50 7.64
N GLY A 54 -20.18 5.36 8.05
CA GLY A 54 -19.54 4.06 8.33
C GLY A 54 -19.27 3.20 7.10
N ARG A 55 -19.29 3.75 5.90
CA ARG A 55 -18.81 3.17 4.62
C ARG A 55 -19.33 1.77 4.28
N GLU A 56 -20.52 1.37 4.77
CA GLU A 56 -21.04 0.02 4.48
C GLU A 56 -21.17 -0.22 2.97
N THR A 57 -20.73 -1.39 2.53
CA THR A 57 -20.72 -1.82 1.12
C THR A 57 -22.06 -1.55 0.43
N GLY A 58 -22.03 -0.83 -0.70
CA GLY A 58 -23.20 -0.49 -1.52
C GLY A 58 -24.04 0.65 -1.00
N THR A 59 -23.74 1.23 0.16
CA THR A 59 -24.46 2.40 0.70
C THR A 59 -23.95 3.72 0.14
N LYS A 60 -24.69 4.79 0.39
CA LYS A 60 -24.24 6.15 0.04
C LYS A 60 -22.90 6.51 0.70
N GLY A 61 -22.68 6.06 1.93
CA GLY A 61 -21.40 6.30 2.64
C GLY A 61 -20.23 5.70 1.90
N GLN A 62 -20.35 4.47 1.41
CA GLN A 62 -19.30 3.83 0.59
C GLN A 62 -19.09 4.58 -0.74
N LYS A 63 -20.14 5.09 -1.40
CA LYS A 63 -20.01 5.89 -2.63
C LYS A 63 -19.24 7.20 -2.39
N ILE A 64 -19.44 7.83 -1.23
CA ILE A 64 -18.66 9.01 -0.83
C ILE A 64 -17.19 8.62 -0.59
N ALA A 65 -16.94 7.46 0.01
CA ALA A 65 -15.58 6.97 0.27
C ALA A 65 -14.80 6.72 -1.04
N VAL A 66 -15.39 6.05 -2.03
CA VAL A 66 -14.71 5.82 -3.32
C VAL A 66 -14.45 7.12 -4.08
N ASP A 67 -15.35 8.10 -3.99
CA ASP A 67 -15.17 9.43 -4.59
C ASP A 67 -14.05 10.22 -3.89
N PHE A 68 -13.91 10.09 -2.59
CA PHE A 68 -12.79 10.67 -1.82
C PHE A 68 -11.45 10.09 -2.27
N LEU A 69 -11.33 8.76 -2.33
CA LEU A 69 -10.11 8.07 -2.76
C LEU A 69 -9.74 8.45 -4.21
N ARG A 70 -10.71 8.43 -5.13
CA ARG A 70 -10.52 8.90 -6.51
C ARG A 70 -10.01 10.34 -6.55
N SER A 71 -10.63 11.24 -5.78
CA SER A 71 -10.28 12.67 -5.77
C SER A 71 -8.86 12.90 -5.25
N PHE A 72 -8.42 12.13 -4.27
CA PHE A 72 -7.04 12.16 -3.82
C PHE A 72 -6.06 11.80 -4.96
N TYR A 73 -6.28 10.66 -5.63
CA TYR A 73 -5.41 10.23 -6.74
C TYR A 73 -5.40 11.24 -7.90
N GLN A 74 -6.54 11.82 -8.23
CA GLN A 74 -6.61 12.87 -9.26
C GLN A 74 -5.82 14.12 -8.86
N THR A 75 -5.95 14.58 -7.62
CA THR A 75 -5.24 15.75 -7.10
C THR A 75 -3.72 15.55 -7.15
N HIS A 76 -3.25 14.34 -6.81
CA HIS A 76 -1.84 13.98 -6.85
C HIS A 76 -1.38 13.49 -8.22
N LYS A 77 -2.20 13.60 -9.27
CA LYS A 77 -1.87 13.20 -10.66
C LYS A 77 -1.42 11.73 -10.78
N ILE A 78 -1.91 10.86 -9.92
CA ILE A 78 -1.68 9.43 -9.98
C ILE A 78 -2.72 8.81 -10.90
N ALA A 79 -2.30 8.08 -11.91
CA ALA A 79 -3.20 7.59 -12.97
C ALA A 79 -4.11 6.43 -12.49
N PRO A 80 -5.31 6.28 -13.07
CA PRO A 80 -6.11 5.08 -12.89
C PRO A 80 -5.46 3.86 -13.57
N VAL A 81 -5.73 2.66 -13.06
CA VAL A 81 -5.35 1.42 -13.75
C VAL A 81 -6.14 1.33 -15.07
N LYS A 82 -5.45 0.93 -16.16
CA LYS A 82 -6.10 0.74 -17.45
C LYS A 82 -7.22 -0.31 -17.36
N GLY A 83 -8.38 0.02 -17.89
CA GLY A 83 -9.57 -0.83 -17.83
C GLY A 83 -10.54 -0.48 -16.70
N THR A 84 -10.15 0.41 -15.77
CA THR A 84 -11.09 0.99 -14.80
C THR A 84 -12.05 1.99 -15.46
N GLN A 85 -13.21 2.19 -14.83
CA GLN A 85 -14.11 3.29 -15.14
C GLN A 85 -13.77 4.48 -14.23
N ASN A 86 -12.83 5.34 -14.66
CA ASN A 86 -12.38 6.49 -13.88
C ASN A 86 -11.94 6.11 -12.44
N TYR A 87 -10.93 5.22 -12.31
CA TYR A 87 -10.42 4.57 -11.09
C TYR A 87 -11.28 3.44 -10.53
N PHE A 88 -12.51 3.25 -10.97
CA PHE A 88 -13.43 2.27 -10.42
C PHE A 88 -13.42 0.97 -11.20
N GLN A 89 -13.43 -0.15 -10.47
CA GLN A 89 -13.80 -1.46 -10.95
C GLN A 89 -15.16 -1.82 -10.37
N PRO A 90 -16.27 -1.48 -11.06
CA PRO A 90 -17.62 -1.74 -10.56
C PRO A 90 -17.95 -3.24 -10.63
N PHE A 91 -18.73 -3.70 -9.66
CA PHE A 91 -19.25 -5.06 -9.62
C PHE A 91 -20.54 -5.13 -8.79
N GLU A 92 -21.23 -6.25 -8.90
CA GLU A 92 -22.48 -6.51 -8.19
C GLU A 92 -22.31 -7.67 -7.22
N LEU A 93 -22.89 -7.54 -6.05
CA LEU A 93 -22.92 -8.54 -5.00
C LEU A 93 -24.36 -8.90 -4.65
N THR A 94 -24.60 -10.17 -4.33
CA THR A 94 -25.87 -10.58 -3.74
C THR A 94 -25.73 -10.62 -2.22
N LEU A 95 -26.24 -9.60 -1.54
CA LEU A 95 -26.26 -9.51 -0.08
C LEU A 95 -27.68 -9.68 0.44
N LYS A 96 -27.94 -10.65 1.33
CA LYS A 96 -29.27 -10.91 1.90
C LYS A 96 -30.39 -11.04 0.85
N LYS A 97 -30.08 -11.62 -0.32
CA LYS A 97 -30.97 -11.77 -1.50
C LYS A 97 -31.27 -10.49 -2.28
N GLU A 98 -30.58 -9.40 -1.99
CA GLU A 98 -30.66 -8.16 -2.75
C GLU A 98 -29.39 -7.97 -3.58
N LEU A 99 -29.56 -7.46 -4.80
CA LEU A 99 -28.44 -7.09 -5.67
C LEU A 99 -27.91 -5.73 -5.22
N VAL A 100 -26.65 -5.67 -4.86
CA VAL A 100 -25.96 -4.48 -4.37
C VAL A 100 -24.81 -4.13 -5.31
N SER A 101 -24.84 -2.94 -5.87
CA SER A 101 -23.75 -2.42 -6.71
C SER A 101 -22.69 -1.75 -5.85
N THR A 102 -21.44 -2.13 -6.08
CA THR A 102 -20.26 -1.58 -5.39
C THR A 102 -19.08 -1.50 -6.34
N GLU A 103 -17.96 -0.98 -5.89
CA GLU A 103 -16.73 -0.85 -6.69
C GLU A 103 -15.45 -0.92 -5.85
N ASN A 104 -14.41 -1.50 -6.43
CA ASN A 104 -13.04 -1.31 -5.98
C ASN A 104 -12.48 -0.02 -6.59
N VAL A 105 -11.52 0.62 -5.91
CA VAL A 105 -10.79 1.80 -6.42
C VAL A 105 -9.35 1.41 -6.72
N LEU A 106 -8.87 1.73 -7.94
CA LEU A 106 -7.54 1.35 -8.39
C LEU A 106 -6.79 2.52 -9.02
N ALA A 107 -5.59 2.77 -8.48
CA ALA A 107 -4.62 3.71 -9.04
C ALA A 107 -3.27 3.03 -9.30
N ILE A 108 -2.46 3.61 -10.18
CA ILE A 108 -1.17 3.04 -10.58
C ILE A 108 -0.10 4.12 -10.76
N ILE A 109 1.09 3.84 -10.28
CA ILE A 109 2.32 4.50 -10.69
C ILE A 109 3.08 3.53 -11.58
N SER A 110 3.15 3.83 -12.87
CA SER A 110 3.78 2.96 -13.87
C SER A 110 5.29 2.88 -13.66
N GLY A 111 5.83 1.67 -13.76
CA GLY A 111 7.26 1.42 -13.66
C GLY A 111 8.06 2.03 -14.82
N SER A 112 9.34 2.32 -14.57
CA SER A 112 10.26 2.90 -15.56
C SER A 112 11.00 1.88 -16.43
N GLU A 113 11.23 0.67 -15.90
CA GLU A 113 12.00 -0.38 -16.59
C GLU A 113 11.16 -1.65 -16.85
N LYS A 114 10.25 -2.00 -15.94
CA LYS A 114 9.41 -3.21 -15.98
C LYS A 114 7.96 -2.85 -15.66
N PRO A 115 7.30 -2.01 -16.48
CA PRO A 115 5.96 -1.48 -16.18
C PRO A 115 4.87 -2.57 -16.11
N GLU A 116 5.10 -3.73 -16.72
CA GLU A 116 4.18 -4.86 -16.68
C GLU A 116 4.27 -5.68 -15.38
N GLU A 117 5.42 -5.67 -14.68
CA GLU A 117 5.55 -6.26 -13.35
C GLU A 117 5.09 -5.26 -12.29
N TYR A 118 4.32 -5.71 -11.29
CA TYR A 118 3.77 -4.77 -10.31
C TYR A 118 3.67 -5.34 -8.90
N ILE A 119 3.74 -4.43 -7.94
CA ILE A 119 3.46 -4.67 -6.54
C ILE A 119 2.06 -4.12 -6.25
N ILE A 120 1.23 -4.90 -5.55
CA ILE A 120 -0.10 -4.47 -5.11
C ILE A 120 -0.02 -4.06 -3.64
N LEU A 121 -0.41 -2.82 -3.34
CA LEU A 121 -0.76 -2.40 -1.98
C LEU A 121 -2.27 -2.42 -1.88
N SER A 122 -2.82 -3.14 -0.91
CA SER A 122 -4.27 -3.27 -0.73
C SER A 122 -4.72 -2.92 0.68
N SER A 123 -5.93 -2.37 0.78
CA SER A 123 -6.69 -2.13 2.00
C SER A 123 -8.18 -2.21 1.70
N HIS A 124 -9.05 -2.45 2.68
CA HIS A 124 -10.49 -2.41 2.41
C HIS A 124 -11.09 -1.05 2.76
N LEU A 125 -11.89 -0.52 1.85
CA LEU A 125 -12.49 0.82 1.99
C LEU A 125 -13.81 0.81 2.75
N ASP A 126 -14.53 -0.31 2.74
CA ASP A 126 -15.80 -0.47 3.42
C ASP A 126 -15.62 -0.73 4.93
N HIS A 127 -16.69 -0.52 5.68
CA HIS A 127 -16.82 -0.95 7.07
C HIS A 127 -18.27 -1.35 7.35
N ILE A 128 -18.64 -1.54 8.60
CA ILE A 128 -19.91 -2.14 8.97
C ILE A 128 -21.11 -1.17 8.98
N GLY A 129 -20.90 0.13 8.74
CA GLY A 129 -21.98 1.07 8.48
C GLY A 129 -22.67 1.64 9.71
N ASN A 130 -23.90 2.11 9.49
CA ASN A 130 -24.76 2.72 10.51
C ASN A 130 -25.86 1.75 10.94
N HIS A 131 -25.88 1.38 12.21
CA HIS A 131 -26.87 0.50 12.78
C HIS A 131 -27.68 1.24 13.87
N ASN A 132 -28.96 1.47 13.60
CA ASN A 132 -29.89 2.14 14.54
C ASN A 132 -29.38 3.51 15.01
N GLY A 133 -28.83 4.32 14.10
CA GLY A 133 -28.29 5.65 14.39
C GLY A 133 -26.93 5.66 15.08
N LYS A 134 -26.28 4.52 15.22
CA LYS A 134 -24.89 4.40 15.68
C LYS A 134 -23.99 4.15 14.49
N ILE A 135 -23.23 5.16 14.12
CA ILE A 135 -22.27 5.09 13.01
C ILE A 135 -21.01 4.37 13.49
N ASN A 136 -20.61 3.35 12.75
CA ASN A 136 -19.33 2.66 12.98
C ASN A 136 -18.32 3.27 12.01
N ASN A 137 -17.51 4.20 12.51
CA ASN A 137 -16.60 4.98 11.67
C ASN A 137 -15.39 4.18 11.17
N GLY A 138 -15.01 3.10 11.86
CA GLY A 138 -13.93 2.22 11.42
C GLY A 138 -12.64 2.98 11.16
N ALA A 139 -12.14 3.71 12.18
CA ALA A 139 -10.93 4.53 11.99
C ALA A 139 -9.68 3.66 11.87
N ASP A 140 -9.59 2.59 12.69
CA ASP A 140 -8.53 1.62 12.52
C ASP A 140 -8.91 0.56 11.49
N ASP A 141 -10.16 0.12 11.47
CA ASP A 141 -10.73 -0.93 10.63
C ASP A 141 -11.61 -0.36 9.49
N ASP A 142 -11.16 -0.15 8.25
CA ASP A 142 -9.76 -0.08 7.84
C ASP A 142 -9.42 1.32 7.30
N GLY A 143 -9.87 2.35 8.04
CA GLY A 143 -9.51 3.73 7.73
C GLY A 143 -8.00 3.92 7.77
N SER A 144 -7.31 3.30 8.75
CA SER A 144 -5.86 3.42 8.93
C SER A 144 -5.07 2.83 7.74
N GLY A 145 -5.51 1.71 7.19
CA GLY A 145 -4.91 1.11 5.99
C GLY A 145 -5.14 1.97 4.74
N ASN A 146 -6.35 2.51 4.59
CA ASN A 146 -6.65 3.36 3.44
C ASN A 146 -5.78 4.62 3.41
N VAL A 147 -5.66 5.35 4.52
CA VAL A 147 -4.82 6.57 4.54
C VAL A 147 -3.34 6.24 4.44
N ALA A 148 -2.90 5.09 4.96
CA ALA A 148 -1.54 4.61 4.75
C ALA A 148 -1.23 4.40 3.25
N LEU A 149 -2.16 3.81 2.48
CA LEU A 149 -2.01 3.66 1.03
C LEU A 149 -1.94 5.01 0.31
N LEU A 150 -2.74 5.99 0.72
CA LEU A 150 -2.72 7.34 0.13
C LEU A 150 -1.36 8.02 0.32
N GLU A 151 -0.83 8.02 1.54
CA GLU A 151 0.49 8.59 1.86
C GLU A 151 1.64 7.87 1.12
N ILE A 152 1.57 6.54 1.02
CA ILE A 152 2.53 5.77 0.23
C ILE A 152 2.44 6.15 -1.25
N ALA A 153 1.25 6.37 -1.76
CA ALA A 153 1.05 6.77 -3.15
C ALA A 153 1.65 8.15 -3.45
N GLU A 154 1.45 9.11 -2.54
CA GLU A 154 2.08 10.42 -2.65
C GLU A 154 3.60 10.32 -2.63
N ALA A 155 4.19 9.56 -1.69
CA ALA A 155 5.64 9.37 -1.61
C ALA A 155 6.22 8.78 -2.91
N PHE A 156 5.57 7.80 -3.54
CA PHE A 156 5.98 7.27 -4.84
C PHE A 156 5.78 8.26 -5.99
N GLN A 157 4.74 9.09 -5.93
CA GLN A 157 4.50 10.13 -6.93
C GLN A 157 5.58 11.22 -6.86
N LEU A 158 5.92 11.70 -5.67
CA LEU A 158 7.01 12.65 -5.43
C LEU A 158 8.36 12.10 -5.94
N ALA A 159 8.61 10.81 -5.70
CA ALA A 159 9.79 10.14 -6.24
C ALA A 159 9.80 10.14 -7.78
N SER A 160 8.66 9.88 -8.39
CA SER A 160 8.51 9.85 -9.85
C SER A 160 8.71 11.25 -10.45
N GLU A 161 8.19 12.28 -9.83
CA GLU A 161 8.37 13.70 -10.23
C GLU A 161 9.83 14.16 -10.06
N ALA A 162 10.52 13.64 -9.06
CA ALA A 162 11.95 13.87 -8.84
C ALA A 162 12.86 13.04 -9.77
N GLY A 163 12.31 12.29 -10.74
CA GLY A 163 13.07 11.46 -11.67
C GLY A 163 13.54 10.12 -11.09
N GLN A 164 13.03 9.73 -9.91
CA GLN A 164 13.33 8.45 -9.25
C GLN A 164 12.12 7.50 -9.29
N ARG A 165 11.51 7.39 -10.46
CA ARG A 165 10.37 6.50 -10.69
C ARG A 165 10.75 5.05 -10.38
N PRO A 166 9.89 4.27 -9.66
CA PRO A 166 10.15 2.87 -9.40
C PRO A 166 10.34 2.08 -10.71
N LYS A 167 11.15 1.02 -10.69
CA LYS A 167 11.40 0.19 -11.88
C LYS A 167 10.18 -0.65 -12.28
N ARG A 168 9.46 -1.20 -11.30
CA ARG A 168 8.17 -1.88 -11.45
C ARG A 168 7.03 -0.96 -11.11
N SER A 169 5.86 -1.26 -11.64
CA SER A 169 4.64 -0.53 -11.30
C SER A 169 4.21 -0.78 -9.85
N ILE A 170 3.57 0.24 -9.27
CA ILE A 170 2.90 0.13 -7.96
C ILE A 170 1.41 0.32 -8.19
N VAL A 171 0.61 -0.66 -7.78
CA VAL A 171 -0.85 -0.63 -7.84
C VAL A 171 -1.40 -0.41 -6.44
N PHE A 172 -2.23 0.60 -6.28
CA PHE A 172 -3.00 0.89 -5.08
C PHE A 172 -4.40 0.37 -5.30
N LEU A 173 -4.85 -0.54 -4.45
CA LEU A 173 -6.12 -1.24 -4.56
C LEU A 173 -6.90 -1.11 -3.25
N HIS A 174 -7.95 -0.28 -3.27
CA HIS A 174 -8.91 -0.21 -2.18
C HIS A 174 -10.11 -1.09 -2.53
N VAL A 175 -10.31 -2.16 -1.79
CA VAL A 175 -11.37 -3.13 -2.07
C VAL A 175 -12.61 -2.85 -1.25
N SER A 176 -13.78 -3.20 -1.78
CA SER A 176 -15.07 -3.09 -1.11
C SER A 176 -15.65 -4.48 -0.82
N GLY A 177 -16.42 -4.62 0.25
CA GLY A 177 -17.06 -5.88 0.60
C GLY A 177 -16.14 -6.85 1.36
N GLU A 178 -15.09 -6.35 1.98
CA GLU A 178 -14.27 -7.13 2.90
C GLU A 178 -15.11 -7.64 4.07
N GLU A 179 -15.86 -6.76 4.72
CA GLU A 179 -16.77 -7.00 5.83
C GLU A 179 -17.97 -7.93 5.50
N LYS A 180 -18.15 -8.19 4.22
CA LYS A 180 -19.16 -9.14 3.70
C LYS A 180 -18.56 -10.48 3.28
N GLY A 181 -17.26 -10.68 3.52
CA GLY A 181 -16.53 -11.93 3.26
C GLY A 181 -15.46 -11.84 2.18
N LEU A 182 -14.66 -10.78 2.15
CA LEU A 182 -13.53 -10.56 1.24
C LEU A 182 -13.95 -10.45 -0.23
N LEU A 183 -15.18 -9.95 -0.50
CA LEU A 183 -15.81 -10.06 -1.83
C LEU A 183 -15.13 -9.19 -2.88
N GLY A 184 -14.62 -8.01 -2.52
CA GLY A 184 -13.96 -7.11 -3.46
C GLY A 184 -12.61 -7.61 -3.95
N SER A 185 -11.81 -8.15 -3.04
CA SER A 185 -10.55 -8.79 -3.42
C SER A 185 -10.78 -10.11 -4.17
N GLU A 186 -11.81 -10.89 -3.82
CA GLU A 186 -12.21 -12.07 -4.58
C GLU A 186 -12.60 -11.69 -6.00
N TYR A 187 -13.45 -10.66 -6.16
CA TYR A 187 -13.84 -10.16 -7.48
C TYR A 187 -12.60 -9.71 -8.29
N TYR A 188 -11.67 -8.98 -7.65
CA TYR A 188 -10.46 -8.52 -8.34
C TYR A 188 -9.60 -9.69 -8.85
N VAL A 189 -9.37 -10.72 -8.05
CA VAL A 189 -8.54 -11.86 -8.50
C VAL A 189 -9.24 -12.80 -9.49
N GLU A 190 -10.58 -12.77 -9.56
CA GLU A 190 -11.36 -13.48 -10.56
C GLU A 190 -11.52 -12.68 -11.87
N HIS A 191 -11.52 -11.34 -11.79
CA HIS A 191 -11.67 -10.42 -12.92
C HIS A 191 -10.53 -9.39 -12.95
N PRO A 192 -9.27 -9.82 -13.02
CA PRO A 192 -8.13 -8.92 -12.85
C PRO A 192 -8.00 -7.97 -14.05
N LEU A 193 -7.74 -6.68 -13.74
CA LEU A 193 -7.47 -5.67 -14.77
C LEU A 193 -6.04 -5.73 -15.30
N LEU A 194 -5.15 -6.35 -14.54
CA LEU A 194 -3.76 -6.61 -14.91
C LEU A 194 -3.48 -8.11 -14.75
N PRO A 195 -2.66 -8.74 -15.63
CA PRO A 195 -2.35 -10.16 -15.53
C PRO A 195 -1.76 -10.53 -14.16
N LEU A 196 -2.41 -11.42 -13.41
CA LEU A 196 -1.97 -11.79 -12.05
C LEU A 196 -0.57 -12.42 -12.02
N ASP A 197 -0.15 -13.12 -13.09
CA ASP A 197 1.19 -13.68 -13.20
C ASP A 197 2.30 -12.62 -13.15
N ASN A 198 1.96 -11.38 -13.43
CA ASN A 198 2.86 -10.24 -13.34
C ASN A 198 2.90 -9.60 -11.95
N ALA A 199 2.01 -9.96 -11.06
CA ALA A 199 2.05 -9.51 -9.67
C ALA A 199 3.27 -10.11 -8.96
N VAL A 200 4.11 -9.26 -8.40
CA VAL A 200 5.34 -9.67 -7.67
C VAL A 200 4.99 -10.05 -6.24
N ALA A 201 4.17 -9.23 -5.59
CA ALA A 201 3.67 -9.44 -4.24
C ALA A 201 2.42 -8.59 -4.00
N ASN A 202 1.61 -8.99 -3.02
CA ASN A 202 0.58 -8.15 -2.41
C ASN A 202 0.99 -7.79 -0.98
N LEU A 203 0.97 -6.51 -0.68
CA LEU A 203 1.19 -5.91 0.63
C LEU A 203 -0.15 -5.40 1.13
N ASN A 204 -0.83 -6.20 1.94
CA ASN A 204 -2.15 -5.90 2.47
C ASN A 204 -2.03 -5.16 3.81
N VAL A 205 -2.73 -4.06 3.93
CA VAL A 205 -2.71 -3.18 5.10
C VAL A 205 -4.12 -3.12 5.66
N ASP A 206 -4.29 -3.64 6.87
CA ASP A 206 -5.59 -3.70 7.51
C ASP A 206 -5.40 -3.61 9.02
N MET A 207 -5.92 -2.54 9.61
CA MET A 207 -5.73 -2.15 11.01
C MET A 207 -4.25 -1.98 11.39
N VAL A 208 -3.72 -0.78 11.19
CA VAL A 208 -2.31 -0.45 11.49
C VAL A 208 -2.15 0.80 12.38
N GLY A 209 -3.27 1.39 12.87
CA GLY A 209 -3.28 2.63 13.63
C GLY A 209 -3.38 2.48 15.16
N ARG A 210 -3.62 1.29 15.68
CA ARG A 210 -3.86 1.05 17.11
C ARG A 210 -2.82 0.11 17.73
N LEU A 211 -3.03 -0.21 19.00
CA LEU A 211 -2.20 -1.15 19.75
C LEU A 211 -3.04 -2.34 20.25
N ASP A 212 -2.45 -3.55 20.23
CA ASP A 212 -3.07 -4.74 20.79
C ASP A 212 -2.95 -4.74 22.32
N PRO A 213 -4.05 -4.59 23.08
CA PRO A 213 -4.01 -4.59 24.54
C PRO A 213 -3.60 -5.93 25.16
N LYS A 214 -3.65 -7.02 24.36
CA LYS A 214 -3.28 -8.37 24.79
C LYS A 214 -1.78 -8.63 24.74
N ARG A 215 -0.98 -7.67 24.21
CA ARG A 215 0.47 -7.80 24.23
C ARG A 215 1.00 -7.74 25.66
N LYS A 216 1.87 -8.68 26.00
CA LYS A 216 2.60 -8.66 27.28
C LYS A 216 3.64 -7.55 27.31
N ASP A 217 4.32 -7.40 26.20
CA ASP A 217 5.24 -6.31 25.91
C ASP A 217 4.43 -5.06 25.58
N LYS A 218 4.63 -4.00 26.33
CA LYS A 218 3.88 -2.73 26.19
C LYS A 218 4.58 -1.72 25.26
N ASP A 219 5.68 -2.13 24.62
CA ASP A 219 6.33 -1.30 23.61
C ASP A 219 5.37 -1.08 22.42
N PRO A 220 5.01 0.17 22.10
CA PRO A 220 4.13 0.47 20.96
C PRO A 220 4.78 0.23 19.60
N LYS A 221 6.13 0.18 19.54
CA LYS A 221 6.93 0.05 18.31
C LYS A 221 6.96 -1.40 17.81
N TYR A 222 5.80 -1.92 17.44
CA TYR A 222 5.67 -3.27 16.89
C TYR A 222 4.69 -3.29 15.70
N ILE A 223 4.73 -4.39 14.96
CA ILE A 223 3.74 -4.75 13.96
C ILE A 223 3.66 -6.28 13.85
N TYR A 224 2.47 -6.81 13.64
CA TYR A 224 2.30 -8.21 13.23
C TYR A 224 2.45 -8.33 11.73
N LEU A 225 3.27 -9.28 11.27
CA LEU A 225 3.34 -9.69 9.87
C LEU A 225 2.79 -11.10 9.74
N ILE A 226 1.79 -11.25 8.89
CA ILE A 226 1.10 -12.52 8.67
C ILE A 226 1.30 -12.94 7.21
N GLY A 227 1.68 -14.19 6.99
CA GLY A 227 1.81 -14.81 5.67
C GLY A 227 3.12 -14.53 4.93
N SER A 228 4.01 -13.70 5.45
CA SER A 228 5.21 -13.23 4.73
C SER A 228 6.15 -14.35 4.24
N ASP A 229 6.23 -15.47 4.96
CA ASP A 229 7.07 -16.65 4.65
C ASP A 229 6.31 -17.81 4.00
N ARG A 230 4.97 -17.76 4.02
CA ARG A 230 4.14 -18.91 3.62
C ARG A 230 4.31 -19.28 2.15
N LEU A 231 4.35 -18.30 1.26
CA LEU A 231 4.52 -18.50 -0.17
C LEU A 231 5.91 -18.10 -0.68
N SER A 232 6.64 -17.24 0.06
CA SER A 232 7.95 -16.74 -0.36
C SER A 232 8.84 -16.42 0.83
N GLN A 233 9.83 -17.25 1.07
CA GLN A 233 10.90 -16.94 2.02
C GLN A 233 11.71 -15.70 1.60
N ASP A 234 11.85 -15.46 0.28
CA ASP A 234 12.52 -14.26 -0.24
C ASP A 234 11.77 -12.99 0.20
N LEU A 235 10.44 -12.96 0.14
CA LEU A 235 9.64 -11.80 0.58
C LEU A 235 9.81 -11.55 2.07
N HIS A 236 9.79 -12.61 2.87
CA HIS A 236 10.02 -12.53 4.30
C HIS A 236 11.38 -11.92 4.63
N LEU A 237 12.46 -12.42 4.01
CA LEU A 237 13.82 -11.92 4.23
C LEU A 237 13.99 -10.47 3.77
N VAL A 238 13.33 -10.08 2.67
CA VAL A 238 13.30 -8.68 2.22
C VAL A 238 12.67 -7.80 3.28
N SER A 239 11.49 -8.16 3.80
CA SER A 239 10.78 -7.38 4.82
C SER A 239 11.61 -7.23 6.09
N GLU A 240 12.27 -8.31 6.56
CA GLU A 240 13.17 -8.27 7.72
C GLU A 240 14.36 -7.32 7.50
N ALA A 241 15.03 -7.42 6.35
CA ALA A 241 16.17 -6.58 6.02
C ALA A 241 15.79 -5.09 5.94
N ILE A 242 14.63 -4.81 5.36
CA ILE A 242 14.09 -3.45 5.23
C ILE A 242 13.72 -2.88 6.60
N ASN A 243 13.01 -3.64 7.43
CA ASN A 243 12.71 -3.22 8.79
C ASN A 243 13.98 -2.93 9.62
N LYS A 244 14.95 -3.83 9.55
CA LYS A 244 16.24 -3.65 10.25
C LYS A 244 16.96 -2.38 9.81
N LYS A 245 16.88 -2.04 8.52
CA LYS A 245 17.58 -0.89 7.95
C LYS A 245 16.90 0.44 8.29
N TYR A 246 15.57 0.52 8.21
CA TYR A 246 14.87 1.80 8.18
C TYR A 246 14.01 2.08 9.42
N THR A 247 13.21 1.13 9.88
CA THR A 247 12.18 1.40 10.89
C THR A 247 12.44 0.75 12.24
N GLN A 248 13.13 -0.38 12.26
CA GLN A 248 13.50 -1.13 13.48
C GLN A 248 12.30 -1.41 14.40
N LEU A 249 11.11 -1.58 13.82
CA LEU A 249 9.94 -2.04 14.54
C LEU A 249 10.18 -3.48 15.03
N LYS A 250 9.61 -3.83 16.17
CA LYS A 250 9.53 -5.22 16.61
C LYS A 250 8.52 -5.96 15.75
N ILE A 251 8.99 -6.72 14.77
CA ILE A 251 8.11 -7.60 14.00
C ILE A 251 7.71 -8.78 14.88
N ASP A 252 6.43 -9.06 14.93
CA ASP A 252 5.85 -10.15 15.72
C ASP A 252 5.09 -11.10 14.78
N TYR A 253 5.46 -12.37 14.80
CA TYR A 253 4.88 -13.41 13.93
C TYR A 253 3.87 -14.30 14.64
N LYS A 254 3.44 -13.94 15.84
CA LYS A 254 2.48 -14.71 16.64
C LYS A 254 1.26 -15.18 15.84
N TYR A 255 0.70 -14.29 15.01
CA TYR A 255 -0.49 -14.60 14.22
C TYR A 255 -0.18 -15.21 12.84
N ASN A 256 1.09 -15.40 12.51
CA ASN A 256 1.52 -16.13 11.32
C ASN A 256 1.60 -17.64 11.54
N GLU A 257 1.49 -18.12 12.77
CA GLU A 257 1.51 -19.54 13.07
C GLU A 257 0.36 -20.27 12.36
N LYS A 258 0.64 -21.50 11.84
CA LYS A 258 -0.35 -22.28 11.07
C LYS A 258 -1.59 -22.66 11.90
N ASN A 259 -1.42 -22.80 13.20
CA ASN A 259 -2.44 -23.16 14.17
C ASN A 259 -2.97 -21.97 14.99
N ASP A 260 -2.79 -20.73 14.49
CA ASP A 260 -3.36 -19.54 15.12
C ASP A 260 -4.87 -19.74 15.37
N PRO A 261 -5.34 -19.73 16.62
CA PRO A 261 -6.75 -19.95 16.94
C PRO A 261 -7.66 -18.86 16.40
N ASN A 262 -7.12 -17.65 16.15
CA ASN A 262 -7.87 -16.53 15.56
C ASN A 262 -8.00 -16.67 14.05
N ARG A 263 -7.16 -17.48 13.41
CA ARG A 263 -7.14 -17.73 11.97
C ARG A 263 -6.97 -16.44 11.13
N PHE A 264 -6.20 -15.46 11.62
CA PHE A 264 -6.05 -14.17 10.95
C PHE A 264 -5.51 -14.27 9.51
N TYR A 265 -4.70 -15.28 9.20
CA TYR A 265 -4.26 -15.53 7.82
C TYR A 265 -5.41 -15.64 6.80
N PHE A 266 -6.63 -15.96 7.23
CA PHE A 266 -7.79 -16.17 6.37
C PHE A 266 -8.82 -15.04 6.46
N ARG A 267 -8.51 -13.94 7.17
CA ARG A 267 -9.49 -12.96 7.59
C ARG A 267 -9.29 -11.56 7.02
N SER A 268 -8.44 -11.39 6.00
CA SER A 268 -8.31 -10.15 5.26
C SER A 268 -7.98 -10.43 3.80
N ASP A 269 -8.00 -9.42 2.97
CA ASP A 269 -7.98 -9.48 1.49
C ASP A 269 -6.75 -10.15 0.89
N HIS A 270 -5.61 -10.13 1.58
CA HIS A 270 -4.40 -10.85 1.17
C HIS A 270 -4.65 -12.34 0.87
N TYR A 271 -5.65 -12.93 1.53
CA TYR A 271 -5.93 -14.35 1.37
C TYR A 271 -6.37 -14.70 -0.05
N ASN A 272 -7.14 -13.83 -0.71
CA ASN A 272 -7.55 -14.05 -2.10
C ASN A 272 -6.36 -14.03 -3.07
N PHE A 273 -5.36 -13.17 -2.82
CA PHE A 273 -4.10 -13.18 -3.57
C PHE A 273 -3.26 -14.43 -3.27
N ALA A 274 -3.20 -14.83 -2.00
CA ALA A 274 -2.48 -16.04 -1.60
C ALA A 274 -3.06 -17.31 -2.28
N LYS A 275 -4.38 -17.41 -2.46
CA LYS A 275 -5.04 -18.50 -3.21
C LYS A 275 -4.59 -18.54 -4.68
N LYS A 276 -4.15 -17.42 -5.24
CA LYS A 276 -3.60 -17.33 -6.61
C LYS A 276 -2.07 -17.47 -6.65
N ASN A 277 -1.45 -17.95 -5.58
CA ASN A 277 0.00 -18.10 -5.42
C ASN A 277 0.80 -16.80 -5.55
N ILE A 278 0.20 -15.65 -5.26
CA ILE A 278 0.91 -14.38 -5.17
C ILE A 278 1.50 -14.27 -3.77
N PRO A 279 2.82 -14.02 -3.61
CA PRO A 279 3.44 -13.77 -2.31
C PRO A 279 2.75 -12.61 -1.59
N ILE A 280 2.45 -12.76 -0.31
CA ILE A 280 1.71 -11.74 0.46
C ILE A 280 2.40 -11.38 1.76
N ILE A 281 2.14 -10.15 2.22
CA ILE A 281 2.28 -9.76 3.62
C ILE A 281 0.99 -9.10 4.06
N PHE A 282 0.44 -9.55 5.18
CA PHE A 282 -0.61 -8.85 5.88
C PHE A 282 -0.02 -8.11 7.08
N TYR A 283 -0.04 -6.77 7.02
CA TYR A 283 0.37 -5.86 8.08
C TYR A 283 -0.81 -5.57 8.99
N PHE A 284 -0.63 -5.85 10.29
CA PHE A 284 -1.72 -5.83 11.25
C PHE A 284 -1.25 -5.37 12.63
N ASN A 285 -2.05 -4.63 13.35
CA ASN A 285 -1.72 -4.22 14.72
C ASN A 285 -2.31 -5.11 15.83
N GLY A 286 -3.18 -6.02 15.48
CA GLY A 286 -3.99 -6.78 16.44
C GLY A 286 -5.35 -6.13 16.68
N THR A 287 -6.23 -6.85 17.35
CA THR A 287 -7.57 -6.36 17.70
C THR A 287 -7.56 -5.58 19.02
N HIS A 288 -8.34 -4.52 19.09
CA HIS A 288 -8.51 -3.67 20.28
C HIS A 288 -9.98 -3.67 20.77
N ALA A 289 -10.23 -2.99 21.88
CA ALA A 289 -11.55 -3.00 22.52
C ALA A 289 -12.66 -2.34 21.68
N ASP A 290 -12.28 -1.45 20.75
CA ASP A 290 -13.20 -0.71 19.88
C ASP A 290 -13.47 -1.40 18.53
N TYR A 291 -12.80 -2.52 18.22
CA TYR A 291 -12.96 -3.29 16.98
C TYR A 291 -14.45 -3.58 16.71
N HIS A 292 -14.95 -3.25 15.52
CA HIS A 292 -16.35 -3.36 15.11
C HIS A 292 -17.34 -2.62 16.02
N LYS A 293 -16.95 -1.46 16.56
CA LYS A 293 -17.81 -0.63 17.41
C LYS A 293 -17.83 0.82 16.94
N PRO A 294 -18.90 1.57 17.28
CA PRO A 294 -18.97 3.00 17.01
C PRO A 294 -17.87 3.82 17.71
N THR A 295 -17.15 3.21 18.62
CA THR A 295 -16.05 3.83 19.35
C THR A 295 -14.69 3.66 18.68
N ASP A 296 -14.61 3.05 17.49
CA ASP A 296 -13.40 3.05 16.66
C ASP A 296 -13.33 4.37 15.86
N THR A 297 -12.76 5.38 16.50
CA THR A 297 -12.75 6.78 16.05
C THR A 297 -11.33 7.31 15.84
N ALA A 298 -11.18 8.30 14.97
CA ALA A 298 -9.89 8.86 14.56
C ALA A 298 -9.07 9.48 15.72
N ASP A 299 -9.73 9.97 16.77
CA ASP A 299 -9.05 10.52 17.97
C ASP A 299 -8.31 9.47 18.79
N LYS A 300 -8.58 8.19 18.59
CA LYS A 300 -7.94 7.07 19.30
C LYS A 300 -6.75 6.47 18.57
N ILE A 301 -6.45 6.90 17.38
CA ILE A 301 -5.34 6.39 16.57
C ILE A 301 -4.00 6.90 17.10
N ASN A 302 -3.00 6.03 17.15
CA ASN A 302 -1.61 6.35 17.46
C ASN A 302 -0.88 6.77 16.18
N TYR A 303 -0.97 8.06 15.82
CA TYR A 303 -0.50 8.55 14.53
C TYR A 303 1.02 8.42 14.33
N ASP A 304 1.82 8.56 15.39
CA ASP A 304 3.26 8.32 15.37
C ASP A 304 3.60 6.88 14.97
N ILE A 305 2.86 5.91 15.52
CA ILE A 305 3.02 4.49 15.20
C ILE A 305 2.45 4.17 13.81
N LEU A 306 1.31 4.75 13.45
CA LEU A 306 0.74 4.63 12.10
C LEU A 306 1.75 5.11 11.06
N ALA A 307 2.35 6.29 11.23
CA ALA A 307 3.36 6.81 10.32
C ALA A 307 4.59 5.89 10.22
N MET A 308 5.06 5.36 11.34
CA MET A 308 6.20 4.43 11.36
C MET A 308 5.90 3.12 10.63
N ARG A 309 4.70 2.56 10.79
CA ARG A 309 4.24 1.34 10.09
C ARG A 309 4.04 1.61 8.61
N THR A 310 3.46 2.74 8.25
CA THR A 310 3.30 3.19 6.85
C THR A 310 4.65 3.31 6.15
N LYS A 311 5.65 3.90 6.82
CA LYS A 311 7.04 3.97 6.30
C LYS A 311 7.65 2.58 6.10
N LEU A 312 7.44 1.62 6.99
CA LEU A 312 7.89 0.23 6.78
C LEU A 312 7.29 -0.37 5.51
N ILE A 313 5.99 -0.18 5.29
CA ILE A 313 5.28 -0.69 4.11
C ILE A 313 5.81 -0.01 2.84
N PHE A 314 5.98 1.31 2.86
CA PHE A 314 6.59 2.07 1.77
C PHE A 314 8.00 1.55 1.41
N TYR A 315 8.89 1.40 2.39
CA TYR A 315 10.25 0.90 2.15
C TYR A 315 10.26 -0.53 1.62
N THR A 316 9.35 -1.38 2.09
CA THR A 316 9.22 -2.75 1.56
C THR A 316 8.74 -2.73 0.10
N ALA A 317 7.73 -1.93 -0.22
CA ALA A 317 7.26 -1.74 -1.59
C ALA A 317 8.35 -1.14 -2.50
N TRP A 318 9.11 -0.17 -1.99
CA TRP A 318 10.23 0.45 -2.71
C TRP A 318 11.31 -0.57 -3.07
N GLU A 319 11.71 -1.41 -2.13
CA GLU A 319 12.69 -2.47 -2.39
C GLU A 319 12.18 -3.46 -3.44
N LEU A 320 10.94 -3.94 -3.29
CA LEU A 320 10.32 -4.88 -4.24
C LEU A 320 10.22 -4.28 -5.64
N ALA A 321 9.93 -3.00 -5.74
CA ALA A 321 9.79 -2.30 -7.02
C ALA A 321 11.14 -2.08 -7.72
N ASN A 322 12.22 -1.88 -6.96
CA ASN A 322 13.52 -1.46 -7.51
C ASN A 322 14.56 -2.59 -7.60
N ARG A 323 14.39 -3.69 -6.89
CA ARG A 323 15.32 -4.83 -6.93
C ARG A 323 15.35 -5.49 -8.32
N LYS A 324 16.49 -6.10 -8.65
CA LYS A 324 16.70 -6.71 -9.96
C LYS A 324 15.73 -7.87 -10.23
N GLU A 325 15.67 -8.83 -9.27
CA GLU A 325 14.88 -10.05 -9.43
C GLU A 325 13.56 -9.98 -8.66
N ARG A 326 12.53 -10.67 -9.13
CA ARG A 326 11.30 -10.90 -8.37
C ARG A 326 11.60 -11.74 -7.12
N VAL A 327 10.73 -11.63 -6.11
CA VAL A 327 10.74 -12.60 -5.02
C VAL A 327 10.33 -13.98 -5.54
N ARG A 328 11.04 -15.01 -5.11
CA ARG A 328 10.80 -16.39 -5.57
C ARG A 328 9.74 -17.05 -4.69
N LEU A 329 8.86 -17.80 -5.30
CA LEU A 329 8.00 -18.72 -4.56
C LEU A 329 8.82 -19.82 -3.89
N ASN A 330 8.37 -20.26 -2.74
CA ASN A 330 8.92 -21.44 -2.08
C ASN A 330 8.79 -22.65 -3.02
N ARG A 331 9.80 -23.49 -3.07
CA ARG A 331 9.66 -24.78 -3.78
C ARG A 331 8.60 -25.61 -3.07
N LEU A 332 7.66 -26.14 -3.82
CA LEU A 332 6.75 -27.18 -3.29
C LEU A 332 7.62 -28.40 -3.01
N ASN A 333 7.76 -28.75 -1.74
CA ASN A 333 8.40 -30.01 -1.32
C ASN A 333 7.42 -31.15 -1.50
#